data_c46fa9a6f310df1ae0f2122c56b91d0f
#
_entry.id   c46fa9a6f310df1ae0f2122c56b91d0f
#
_cell.length_a   1.000
_cell.length_b   1.000
_cell.length_c   1.000
_cell.angle_alpha   90.00
_cell.angle_beta   90.00
_cell.angle_gamma   90.00
#
_symmetry.space_group_name_H-M   'P 1'
#
loop_
_entity.id
_entity.type
_entity.pdbx_description
1 polymer ?
#
loop_
_entity_poly.entity_id
_entity_poly.type
_entity_poly.pdbx_seq_one_letter_code
_entity_poly.pdbx_strand_id
1 'polypeptide(L)'
;MPLIQLQTPENQSVPVWRRREPRVQRLIQAGWVAGLVLFMVCWKVISDNTIWEFLEDAGTQGLSLVNRMIPPDWSITGSLMRPLWDTINIATVGTVLRIVIAFPLAFLAARNTTPHPLVRALALTVIVSSRSINALIWAMLLVTIVGPGVFAGMLAIALRSIGFIGKLLYEAIEEIHPEPVEAVTATGAGAGQVLAWSVWPQILPAFAGTAVYRWDINIRESTVLGLVGAGGIGLQMNAAINNLAWGQVATVFVLIFGTVVLSEWVSAKVRGAVY
;
A
#
# COMPACT_ATOMS: atom_id res chain seq x y z
N MET A 1 55.92 -63.41 -17.22
CA MET A 1 55.08 -62.25 -17.04
C MET A 1 53.63 -62.71 -16.86
N PRO A 2 53.03 -62.64 -15.66
CA PRO A 2 51.66 -63.07 -15.48
C PRO A 2 50.74 -61.91 -15.90
N LEU A 3 49.75 -62.22 -16.71
CA LEU A 3 48.71 -61.32 -17.16
C LEU A 3 47.86 -60.91 -15.94
N ILE A 4 47.86 -59.64 -15.62
CA ILE A 4 46.96 -59.05 -14.62
C ILE A 4 45.57 -59.04 -15.22
N GLN A 5 44.70 -59.94 -14.77
CA GLN A 5 43.25 -59.85 -15.04
C GLN A 5 42.72 -58.65 -14.31
N LEU A 6 42.35 -57.60 -15.07
CA LEU A 6 41.53 -56.47 -14.56
C LEU A 6 40.13 -57.04 -14.28
N GLN A 7 39.86 -57.34 -13.01
CA GLN A 7 38.49 -57.51 -12.53
C GLN A 7 37.77 -56.18 -12.64
N THR A 8 36.88 -56.09 -13.62
CA THR A 8 35.87 -55.03 -13.66
C THR A 8 34.96 -55.24 -12.46
N PRO A 9 34.80 -54.25 -11.58
CA PRO A 9 33.82 -54.33 -10.49
C PRO A 9 32.44 -54.29 -11.09
N GLU A 10 31.85 -55.48 -11.28
CA GLU A 10 30.46 -55.66 -11.61
C GLU A 10 29.63 -55.19 -10.42
N ASN A 11 28.73 -54.24 -10.66
CA ASN A 11 27.70 -53.78 -9.70
C ASN A 11 28.06 -52.64 -8.72
N GLN A 12 28.77 -51.61 -9.14
CA GLN A 12 28.66 -50.32 -8.48
C GLN A 12 27.53 -49.55 -9.16
N SER A 13 26.36 -49.49 -8.49
CA SER A 13 25.28 -48.60 -8.87
C SER A 13 25.80 -47.15 -8.85
N VAL A 14 26.03 -46.59 -10.02
CA VAL A 14 26.45 -45.19 -10.17
C VAL A 14 25.45 -44.34 -9.43
N PRO A 15 25.87 -43.52 -8.44
CA PRO A 15 24.94 -42.67 -7.70
C PRO A 15 24.33 -41.68 -8.67
N VAL A 16 23.09 -41.92 -9.06
CA VAL A 16 22.32 -40.99 -9.90
C VAL A 16 22.01 -39.76 -9.06
N TRP A 17 22.61 -38.62 -9.44
CA TRP A 17 22.31 -37.36 -8.78
C TRP A 17 20.81 -37.07 -8.89
N ARG A 18 20.13 -37.01 -7.73
CA ARG A 18 18.73 -36.67 -7.64
C ARG A 18 18.62 -35.29 -7.00
N ARG A 19 18.00 -34.35 -7.70
CA ARG A 19 17.81 -32.96 -7.25
C ARG A 19 17.08 -32.84 -5.89
N ARG A 20 16.31 -33.87 -5.51
CA ARG A 20 15.57 -33.95 -4.22
C ARG A 20 15.42 -35.42 -3.81
N GLU A 21 15.43 -35.66 -2.50
CA GLU A 21 15.10 -36.98 -1.95
C GLU A 21 13.66 -37.40 -2.31
N PRO A 22 13.38 -38.67 -2.55
CA PRO A 22 12.07 -39.18 -2.98
C PRO A 22 10.97 -38.89 -1.93
N ARG A 23 11.32 -38.76 -0.63
CA ARG A 23 10.38 -38.36 0.42
C ARG A 23 9.95 -36.91 0.27
N VAL A 24 10.89 -36.01 0.02
CA VAL A 24 10.62 -34.58 -0.19
C VAL A 24 9.81 -34.37 -1.48
N GLN A 25 10.09 -35.13 -2.52
CA GLN A 25 9.32 -35.07 -3.76
C GLN A 25 7.86 -35.51 -3.58
N ARG A 26 7.62 -36.57 -2.80
CA ARG A 26 6.25 -37.04 -2.45
C ARG A 26 5.51 -36.01 -1.60
N LEU A 27 6.18 -35.36 -0.63
CA LEU A 27 5.59 -34.30 0.18
C LEU A 27 5.19 -33.09 -0.67
N ILE A 28 6.04 -32.72 -1.63
CA ILE A 28 5.73 -31.63 -2.57
C ILE A 28 4.55 -32.01 -3.47
N GLN A 29 4.53 -33.22 -3.99
CA GLN A 29 3.40 -33.71 -4.81
C GLN A 29 2.11 -33.76 -3.98
N ALA A 30 2.16 -34.28 -2.76
CA ALA A 30 1.02 -34.28 -1.85
C ALA A 30 0.55 -32.82 -1.54
N GLY A 31 1.48 -31.90 -1.36
CA GLY A 31 1.17 -30.47 -1.18
C GLY A 31 0.46 -29.86 -2.41
N TRP A 32 0.91 -30.18 -3.63
CA TRP A 32 0.23 -29.75 -4.85
C TRP A 32 -1.16 -30.36 -4.99
N VAL A 33 -1.33 -31.65 -4.67
CA VAL A 33 -2.65 -32.32 -4.70
C VAL A 33 -3.57 -31.70 -3.66
N ALA A 34 -3.10 -31.49 -2.42
CA ALA A 34 -3.87 -30.84 -1.36
C ALA A 34 -4.25 -29.40 -1.76
N GLY A 35 -3.34 -28.63 -2.36
CA GLY A 35 -3.61 -27.30 -2.89
C GLY A 35 -4.67 -27.30 -3.99
N LEU A 36 -4.60 -28.27 -4.91
CA LEU A 36 -5.60 -28.44 -5.98
C LEU A 36 -6.97 -28.78 -5.41
N VAL A 37 -7.03 -29.71 -4.45
CA VAL A 37 -8.28 -30.09 -3.78
C VAL A 37 -8.88 -28.89 -3.04
N LEU A 38 -8.06 -28.15 -2.29
CA LEU A 38 -8.50 -26.95 -1.61
C LEU A 38 -9.04 -25.91 -2.61
N PHE A 39 -8.34 -25.70 -3.72
CA PHE A 39 -8.79 -24.81 -4.79
C PHE A 39 -10.15 -25.25 -5.35
N MET A 40 -10.31 -26.53 -5.65
CA MET A 40 -11.58 -27.08 -6.17
C MET A 40 -12.73 -26.92 -5.16
N VAL A 41 -12.47 -27.15 -3.87
CA VAL A 41 -13.48 -26.93 -2.82
C VAL A 41 -13.87 -25.45 -2.74
N CYS A 42 -12.89 -24.55 -2.69
CA CYS A 42 -13.17 -23.11 -2.69
C CYS A 42 -13.91 -22.68 -3.96
N TRP A 43 -13.51 -23.20 -5.13
CA TRP A 43 -14.18 -22.92 -6.39
C TRP A 43 -15.63 -23.39 -6.38
N LYS A 44 -15.89 -24.60 -5.88
CA LYS A 44 -17.24 -25.13 -5.76
C LYS A 44 -18.11 -24.25 -4.86
N VAL A 45 -17.60 -23.86 -3.69
CA VAL A 45 -18.32 -22.96 -2.75
C VAL A 45 -18.66 -21.62 -3.41
N ILE A 46 -17.71 -21.04 -4.16
CA ILE A 46 -17.94 -19.77 -4.89
C ILE A 46 -18.95 -20.01 -6.01
N SER A 47 -18.81 -21.09 -6.78
CA SER A 47 -19.69 -21.40 -7.92
C SER A 47 -21.13 -21.66 -7.47
N ASP A 48 -21.33 -22.39 -6.38
CA ASP A 48 -22.67 -22.71 -5.84
C ASP A 48 -23.38 -21.45 -5.31
N ASN A 49 -22.62 -20.40 -4.90
CA ASN A 49 -23.17 -19.13 -4.42
C ASN A 49 -23.22 -18.06 -5.52
N THR A 50 -22.76 -18.35 -6.74
CA THR A 50 -22.76 -17.41 -7.85
C THR A 50 -23.97 -17.62 -8.73
N ILE A 51 -24.72 -16.56 -8.98
CA ILE A 51 -25.85 -16.58 -9.93
C ILE A 51 -25.28 -16.41 -11.34
N TRP A 52 -25.02 -17.52 -12.01
CA TRP A 52 -24.37 -17.56 -13.33
C TRP A 52 -25.20 -16.87 -14.43
N GLU A 53 -26.54 -16.80 -14.28
CA GLU A 53 -27.43 -16.08 -15.21
C GLU A 53 -27.06 -14.61 -15.38
N PHE A 54 -26.60 -13.94 -14.29
CA PHE A 54 -26.11 -12.56 -14.39
C PHE A 54 -24.80 -12.46 -15.19
N LEU A 55 -24.01 -13.54 -15.22
CA LEU A 55 -22.75 -13.55 -15.94
C LEU A 55 -22.97 -13.70 -17.46
N GLU A 56 -23.99 -14.42 -17.87
CA GLU A 56 -24.35 -14.57 -19.29
C GLU A 56 -24.73 -13.21 -19.90
N ASP A 57 -25.45 -12.39 -19.14
CA ASP A 57 -25.86 -11.04 -19.57
C ASP A 57 -24.84 -9.95 -19.27
N ALA A 58 -23.75 -10.25 -18.58
CA ALA A 58 -22.77 -9.24 -18.14
C ALA A 58 -22.16 -8.44 -19.32
N GLY A 59 -21.95 -9.09 -20.47
CA GLY A 59 -21.43 -8.44 -21.67
C GLY A 59 -22.40 -7.39 -22.24
N THR A 60 -23.66 -7.73 -22.34
CA THR A 60 -24.71 -6.84 -22.86
C THR A 60 -25.01 -5.70 -21.90
N GLN A 61 -25.05 -5.97 -20.62
CA GLN A 61 -25.22 -4.97 -19.56
C GLN A 61 -24.03 -4.02 -19.49
N GLY A 62 -22.80 -4.53 -19.60
CA GLY A 62 -21.58 -3.73 -19.64
C GLY A 62 -21.55 -2.77 -20.83
N LEU A 63 -21.88 -3.26 -22.02
CA LEU A 63 -22.00 -2.42 -23.23
C LEU A 63 -23.10 -1.36 -23.08
N SER A 64 -24.25 -1.72 -22.54
CA SER A 64 -25.34 -0.80 -22.25
C SER A 64 -24.92 0.31 -21.29
N LEU A 65 -24.15 -0.03 -20.24
CA LEU A 65 -23.62 0.93 -19.28
C LEU A 65 -22.64 1.89 -19.95
N VAL A 66 -21.68 1.38 -20.73
CA VAL A 66 -20.71 2.20 -21.49
C VAL A 66 -21.43 3.13 -22.46
N ASN A 67 -22.44 2.66 -23.17
CA ASN A 67 -23.22 3.49 -24.09
C ASN A 67 -23.98 4.62 -23.38
N ARG A 68 -24.43 4.41 -22.14
CA ARG A 68 -25.04 5.45 -21.30
C ARG A 68 -24.02 6.45 -20.75
N MET A 69 -22.76 6.03 -20.60
CA MET A 69 -21.66 6.90 -20.15
C MET A 69 -21.13 7.80 -21.27
N ILE A 70 -21.38 7.49 -22.52
CA ILE A 70 -20.93 8.25 -23.71
C ILE A 70 -22.13 8.92 -24.38
N PRO A 71 -22.08 10.25 -24.58
CA PRO A 71 -20.98 11.18 -24.27
C PRO A 71 -20.94 11.58 -22.79
N PRO A 72 -19.74 11.90 -22.25
CA PRO A 72 -19.59 12.49 -20.91
C PRO A 72 -20.31 13.85 -20.86
N ASP A 73 -20.91 14.14 -19.71
CA ASP A 73 -21.58 15.43 -19.46
C ASP A 73 -20.57 16.47 -18.94
N TRP A 74 -19.98 17.22 -19.86
CA TRP A 74 -19.00 18.26 -19.51
C TRP A 74 -19.61 19.51 -18.89
N SER A 75 -20.93 19.68 -18.87
CA SER A 75 -21.60 20.84 -18.33
C SER A 75 -21.34 21.01 -16.83
N ILE A 76 -21.15 19.89 -16.11
CA ILE A 76 -20.92 19.89 -14.65
C ILE A 76 -19.46 20.12 -14.25
N THR A 77 -18.53 20.20 -15.22
CA THR A 77 -17.08 20.29 -14.91
C THR A 77 -16.76 21.45 -13.97
N GLY A 78 -17.39 22.60 -14.17
CA GLY A 78 -17.19 23.77 -13.30
C GLY A 78 -17.53 23.50 -11.85
N SER A 79 -18.60 22.78 -11.57
CA SER A 79 -19.04 22.43 -10.21
C SER A 79 -18.14 21.35 -9.57
N LEU A 80 -17.44 20.55 -10.37
CA LEU A 80 -16.56 19.49 -9.91
C LEU A 80 -15.15 19.98 -9.51
N MET A 81 -14.74 21.18 -9.93
CA MET A 81 -13.39 21.70 -9.62
C MET A 81 -13.15 21.85 -8.11
N ARG A 82 -14.12 22.32 -7.35
CA ARG A 82 -14.00 22.46 -5.92
C ARG A 82 -13.91 21.10 -5.20
N PRO A 83 -14.80 20.12 -5.45
CA PRO A 83 -14.64 18.75 -4.92
C PRO A 83 -13.33 18.08 -5.32
N LEU A 84 -12.82 18.34 -6.53
CA LEU A 84 -11.53 17.83 -6.97
C LEU A 84 -10.39 18.42 -6.15
N TRP A 85 -10.41 19.73 -5.92
CA TRP A 85 -9.46 20.41 -5.04
C TRP A 85 -9.54 19.90 -3.61
N ASP A 86 -10.74 19.66 -3.08
CA ASP A 86 -10.94 19.06 -1.76
C ASP A 86 -10.29 17.67 -1.66
N THR A 87 -10.37 16.85 -2.73
CA THR A 87 -9.70 15.55 -2.81
C THR A 87 -8.17 15.66 -2.68
N ILE A 88 -7.58 16.63 -3.39
CA ILE A 88 -6.14 16.91 -3.33
C ILE A 88 -5.75 17.41 -1.92
N ASN A 89 -6.56 18.27 -1.33
CA ASN A 89 -6.34 18.77 0.03
C ASN A 89 -6.42 17.64 1.08
N ILE A 90 -7.42 16.77 1.01
CA ILE A 90 -7.54 15.59 1.87
C ILE A 90 -6.26 14.76 1.81
N ALA A 91 -5.79 14.45 0.61
CA ALA A 91 -4.59 13.66 0.41
C ALA A 91 -3.32 14.36 0.92
N THR A 92 -3.19 15.67 0.65
CA THR A 92 -1.98 16.46 0.99
C THR A 92 -1.90 16.70 2.49
N VAL A 93 -2.95 17.26 3.08
CA VAL A 93 -2.98 17.57 4.52
C VAL A 93 -2.95 16.30 5.35
N GLY A 94 -3.69 15.25 4.92
CA GLY A 94 -3.63 13.93 5.54
C GLY A 94 -2.22 13.34 5.48
N THR A 95 -1.48 13.56 4.39
CA THR A 95 -0.08 13.15 4.27
C THR A 95 0.84 13.89 5.23
N VAL A 96 0.71 15.22 5.33
CA VAL A 96 1.51 16.03 6.25
C VAL A 96 1.22 15.64 7.71
N LEU A 97 -0.04 15.53 8.08
CA LEU A 97 -0.44 15.20 9.45
C LEU A 97 0.13 13.85 9.89
N ARG A 98 0.04 12.81 9.04
CA ARG A 98 0.62 11.50 9.36
C ARG A 98 2.13 11.53 9.47
N ILE A 99 2.84 12.35 8.63
CA ILE A 99 4.29 12.49 8.71
C ILE A 99 4.68 13.07 10.07
N VAL A 100 3.99 14.12 10.50
CA VAL A 100 4.22 14.77 11.81
C VAL A 100 4.06 13.76 12.96
N ILE A 101 3.10 12.84 12.88
CA ILE A 101 2.86 11.84 13.92
C ILE A 101 3.80 10.63 13.76
N ALA A 102 4.03 10.15 12.53
CA ALA A 102 4.84 8.97 12.27
C ALA A 102 6.33 9.20 12.53
N PHE A 103 6.80 10.44 12.36
CA PHE A 103 8.20 10.78 12.55
C PHE A 103 8.69 10.47 13.98
N PRO A 104 8.12 11.05 15.06
CA PRO A 104 8.54 10.72 16.40
C PRO A 104 8.30 9.24 16.75
N LEU A 105 7.21 8.64 16.26
CA LEU A 105 6.93 7.23 16.48
C LEU A 105 8.00 6.32 15.88
N ALA A 106 8.54 6.67 14.72
CA ALA A 106 9.60 5.88 14.08
C ALA A 106 10.89 5.87 14.92
N PHE A 107 11.30 7.02 15.47
CA PHE A 107 12.45 7.10 16.36
C PHE A 107 12.25 6.33 17.66
N LEU A 108 11.02 6.30 18.19
CA LEU A 108 10.69 5.50 19.37
C LEU A 108 10.58 4.00 19.06
N ALA A 109 10.36 3.62 17.81
CA ALA A 109 10.24 2.24 17.38
C ALA A 109 11.57 1.61 16.95
N ALA A 110 12.54 2.41 16.47
CA ALA A 110 13.84 1.94 16.01
C ALA A 110 14.74 1.50 17.19
N ARG A 111 15.44 0.35 17.02
CA ARG A 111 16.28 -0.27 18.09
C ARG A 111 17.45 0.60 18.51
N ASN A 112 18.02 1.32 17.57
CA ASN A 112 19.21 2.15 17.77
C ASN A 112 18.93 3.53 18.38
N THR A 113 17.66 3.97 18.42
CA THR A 113 17.28 5.29 18.94
C THR A 113 16.30 5.25 20.12
N THR A 114 15.67 4.10 20.38
CA THR A 114 14.68 3.96 21.46
C THR A 114 15.36 4.02 22.84
N PRO A 115 14.80 4.78 23.79
CA PRO A 115 15.36 4.85 25.15
C PRO A 115 15.08 3.60 25.99
N HIS A 116 13.99 2.88 25.73
CA HIS A 116 13.58 1.73 26.54
C HIS A 116 12.75 0.72 25.73
N PRO A 117 12.91 -0.61 25.96
CA PRO A 117 12.20 -1.64 25.20
C PRO A 117 10.67 -1.58 25.32
N LEU A 118 10.12 -1.11 26.45
CA LEU A 118 8.67 -0.89 26.60
C LEU A 118 8.17 0.24 25.70
N VAL A 119 8.92 1.33 25.57
CA VAL A 119 8.57 2.45 24.67
C VAL A 119 8.56 1.97 23.22
N ARG A 120 9.56 1.16 22.85
CA ARG A 120 9.61 0.52 21.55
C ARG A 120 8.38 -0.36 21.29
N ALA A 121 8.03 -1.22 22.25
CA ALA A 121 6.88 -2.10 22.12
C ALA A 121 5.57 -1.31 21.94
N LEU A 122 5.38 -0.23 22.68
CA LEU A 122 4.22 0.66 22.54
C LEU A 122 4.19 1.34 21.17
N ALA A 123 5.33 1.89 20.73
CA ALA A 123 5.43 2.53 19.42
C ALA A 123 5.13 1.54 18.27
N LEU A 124 5.69 0.32 18.34
CA LEU A 124 5.41 -0.74 17.38
C LEU A 124 3.93 -1.16 17.39
N THR A 125 3.31 -1.24 18.58
CA THR A 125 1.87 -1.56 18.69
C THR A 125 1.03 -0.50 17.99
N VAL A 126 1.32 0.79 18.19
CA VAL A 126 0.61 1.88 17.48
C VAL A 126 0.80 1.78 15.96
N ILE A 127 2.04 1.56 15.51
CA ILE A 127 2.38 1.38 14.09
C ILE A 127 1.62 0.21 13.47
N VAL A 128 1.59 -0.94 14.14
CA VAL A 128 0.90 -2.14 13.65
C VAL A 128 -0.61 -1.95 13.65
N SER A 129 -1.18 -1.43 14.74
CA SER A 129 -2.62 -1.20 14.87
C SER A 129 -3.16 -0.22 13.83
N SER A 130 -2.42 0.86 13.55
CA SER A 130 -2.77 1.83 12.50
C SER A 130 -2.90 1.18 11.12
N ARG A 131 -2.09 0.16 10.83
CA ARG A 131 -2.09 -0.56 9.54
C ARG A 131 -3.14 -1.66 9.43
N SER A 132 -3.65 -2.15 10.55
CA SER A 132 -4.58 -3.28 10.60
C SER A 132 -5.98 -2.90 10.07
N ILE A 133 -6.34 -1.62 10.16
CA ILE A 133 -7.67 -1.13 9.78
C ILE A 133 -7.59 -0.43 8.42
N ASN A 134 -8.51 -0.76 7.51
CA ASN A 134 -8.61 -0.12 6.20
C ASN A 134 -9.06 1.35 6.35
N ALA A 135 -8.59 2.22 5.42
CA ALA A 135 -8.98 3.63 5.39
C ALA A 135 -10.49 3.85 5.28
N LEU A 136 -11.21 2.98 4.56
CA LEU A 136 -12.67 3.05 4.45
C LEU A 136 -13.35 2.85 5.80
N ILE A 137 -12.89 1.91 6.62
CA ILE A 137 -13.44 1.67 7.96
C ILE A 137 -13.20 2.90 8.84
N TRP A 138 -11.97 3.45 8.80
CA TRP A 138 -11.67 4.70 9.50
C TRP A 138 -12.55 5.86 9.03
N ALA A 139 -12.78 5.99 7.71
CA ALA A 139 -13.63 7.03 7.16
C ALA A 139 -15.08 6.89 7.63
N MET A 140 -15.64 5.68 7.59
CA MET A 140 -17.01 5.43 8.06
C MET A 140 -17.18 5.77 9.54
N LEU A 141 -16.24 5.34 10.39
CA LEU A 141 -16.26 5.66 11.82
C LEU A 141 -16.15 7.18 12.06
N LEU A 142 -15.21 7.83 11.38
CA LEU A 142 -14.99 9.26 11.56
C LEU A 142 -16.14 10.10 11.00
N VAL A 143 -16.72 9.70 9.87
CA VAL A 143 -17.94 10.35 9.35
C VAL A 143 -19.10 10.26 10.34
N THR A 144 -19.22 9.14 11.05
CA THR A 144 -20.26 8.98 12.08
C THR A 144 -19.99 9.84 13.33
N ILE A 145 -18.71 10.02 13.72
CA ILE A 145 -18.33 10.76 14.95
C ILE A 145 -18.25 12.26 14.71
N VAL A 146 -17.59 12.66 13.63
CA VAL A 146 -17.24 14.06 13.34
C VAL A 146 -18.19 14.71 12.33
N GLY A 147 -18.97 13.88 11.64
CA GLY A 147 -19.84 14.29 10.53
C GLY A 147 -19.19 14.08 9.15
N PRO A 148 -20.02 14.09 8.09
CA PRO A 148 -19.52 13.95 6.72
C PRO A 148 -18.72 15.19 6.29
N GLY A 149 -17.63 14.98 5.54
CA GLY A 149 -16.84 16.07 4.98
C GLY A 149 -15.34 15.83 4.91
N VAL A 150 -14.63 16.81 4.41
CA VAL A 150 -13.18 16.79 4.12
C VAL A 150 -12.34 16.45 5.37
N PHE A 151 -12.77 16.92 6.55
CA PHE A 151 -12.04 16.67 7.80
C PHE A 151 -12.01 15.20 8.20
N ALA A 152 -13.16 14.51 8.08
CA ALA A 152 -13.22 13.08 8.34
C ALA A 152 -12.31 12.27 7.37
N GLY A 153 -12.32 12.64 6.09
CA GLY A 153 -11.44 12.03 5.08
C GLY A 153 -9.96 12.23 5.37
N MET A 154 -9.56 13.44 5.72
CA MET A 154 -8.19 13.78 6.09
C MET A 154 -7.71 12.96 7.29
N LEU A 155 -8.51 12.87 8.35
CA LEU A 155 -8.17 12.08 9.54
C LEU A 155 -8.10 10.58 9.23
N ALA A 156 -9.01 10.05 8.39
CA ALA A 156 -9.01 8.65 8.00
C ALA A 156 -7.72 8.26 7.27
N ILE A 157 -7.29 9.10 6.32
CA ILE A 157 -6.01 8.93 5.61
C ILE A 157 -4.84 9.04 6.59
N ALA A 158 -4.83 10.02 7.47
CA ALA A 158 -3.77 10.21 8.43
C ALA A 158 -3.62 9.00 9.35
N LEU A 159 -4.68 8.56 10.02
CA LEU A 159 -4.66 7.46 10.98
C LEU A 159 -4.20 6.13 10.35
N ARG A 160 -4.74 5.76 9.21
CA ARG A 160 -4.32 4.53 8.51
C ARG A 160 -2.85 4.56 8.08
N SER A 161 -2.40 5.72 7.66
CA SER A 161 -1.10 5.83 7.00
C SER A 161 0.07 6.07 7.95
N ILE A 162 -0.18 6.41 9.24
CA ILE A 162 0.85 6.57 10.27
C ILE A 162 1.73 5.32 10.34
N GLY A 163 1.10 4.14 10.40
CA GLY A 163 1.81 2.89 10.56
C GLY A 163 2.66 2.50 9.35
N PHE A 164 2.29 2.93 8.14
CA PHE A 164 3.09 2.62 6.96
C PHE A 164 4.38 3.45 6.89
N ILE A 165 4.27 4.77 7.04
CA ILE A 165 5.46 5.65 7.06
C ILE A 165 6.29 5.34 8.30
N GLY A 166 5.67 5.18 9.47
CA GLY A 166 6.37 4.83 10.69
C GLY A 166 7.19 3.55 10.55
N LYS A 167 6.63 2.52 9.87
CA LYS A 167 7.37 1.28 9.62
C LYS A 167 8.58 1.51 8.73
N LEU A 168 8.39 2.07 7.55
CA LEU A 168 9.49 2.26 6.59
C LEU A 168 10.57 3.19 7.15
N LEU A 169 10.16 4.18 7.95
CA LEU A 169 11.10 5.13 8.54
C LEU A 169 11.91 4.49 9.68
N TYR A 170 11.29 3.70 10.61
CA TYR A 170 12.08 3.05 11.65
C TYR A 170 13.02 1.98 11.07
N GLU A 171 12.61 1.25 10.02
CA GLU A 171 13.47 0.32 9.29
C GLU A 171 14.67 1.07 8.67
N ALA A 172 14.43 2.19 8.00
CA ALA A 172 15.52 3.02 7.48
C ALA A 172 16.46 3.56 8.57
N ILE A 173 15.93 3.90 9.76
CA ILE A 173 16.75 4.33 10.90
C ILE A 173 17.58 3.14 11.46
N GLU A 174 17.06 1.91 11.44
CA GLU A 174 17.80 0.72 11.88
C GLU A 174 18.89 0.30 10.87
N GLU A 175 18.76 0.67 9.59
CA GLU A 175 19.69 0.30 8.50
C GLU A 175 20.81 1.34 8.25
N ILE A 176 20.88 2.43 9.02
CA ILE A 176 21.93 3.44 8.86
C ILE A 176 23.33 2.87 9.12
N HIS A 177 24.32 3.40 8.44
CA HIS A 177 25.73 3.09 8.69
C HIS A 177 26.20 3.65 10.04
N PRO A 178 26.85 2.86 10.90
CA PRO A 178 27.29 3.29 12.23
C PRO A 178 28.47 4.28 12.18
N GLU A 179 29.34 4.20 11.15
CA GLU A 179 30.59 4.98 11.09
C GLU A 179 30.36 6.51 11.12
N PRO A 180 29.39 7.10 10.36
CA PRO A 180 29.11 8.53 10.49
C PRO A 180 28.55 8.91 11.87
N VAL A 181 27.81 7.99 12.53
CA VAL A 181 27.25 8.21 13.87
C VAL A 181 28.38 8.28 14.89
N GLU A 182 29.32 7.34 14.82
CA GLU A 182 30.48 7.29 15.69
C GLU A 182 31.40 8.51 15.50
N ALA A 183 31.65 8.90 14.23
CA ALA A 183 32.46 10.06 13.91
C ALA A 183 31.91 11.35 14.52
N VAL A 184 30.60 11.60 14.38
CA VAL A 184 29.96 12.79 14.96
C VAL A 184 29.93 12.70 16.49
N THR A 185 29.69 11.54 17.06
CA THR A 185 29.69 11.33 18.50
C THR A 185 31.08 11.56 19.12
N ALA A 186 32.14 11.14 18.43
CA ALA A 186 33.52 11.33 18.87
C ALA A 186 33.93 12.82 19.01
N THR A 187 33.23 13.75 18.33
CA THR A 187 33.44 15.20 18.48
C THR A 187 32.84 15.77 19.78
N GLY A 188 32.14 14.95 20.59
CA GLY A 188 31.42 15.41 21.79
C GLY A 188 30.04 16.00 21.47
N ALA A 189 29.49 15.72 20.28
CA ALA A 189 28.19 16.19 19.87
C ALA A 189 27.07 15.60 20.72
N GLY A 190 26.10 16.43 21.11
CA GLY A 190 24.89 15.97 21.79
C GLY A 190 23.95 15.18 20.89
N ALA A 191 23.01 14.42 21.50
CA ALA A 191 22.10 13.53 20.75
C ALA A 191 21.33 14.20 19.60
N GLY A 192 20.89 15.45 19.79
CA GLY A 192 20.21 16.22 18.74
C GLY A 192 21.12 16.57 17.54
N GLN A 193 22.41 16.82 17.82
CA GLN A 193 23.41 17.09 16.78
C GLN A 193 23.77 15.80 16.02
N VAL A 194 23.93 14.69 16.72
CA VAL A 194 24.13 13.36 16.11
C VAL A 194 22.93 13.05 15.18
N LEU A 195 21.71 13.26 15.65
CA LEU A 195 20.51 13.06 14.84
C LEU A 195 20.53 13.92 13.58
N ALA A 196 20.81 15.22 13.71
CA ALA A 196 20.72 16.17 12.59
C ALA A 196 21.85 15.98 11.57
N TRP A 197 23.07 15.66 11.99
CA TRP A 197 24.26 15.65 11.13
C TRP A 197 24.68 14.26 10.65
N SER A 198 24.24 13.21 11.35
CA SER A 198 24.64 11.85 11.03
C SER A 198 23.44 10.97 10.60
N VAL A 199 22.37 10.96 11.37
CA VAL A 199 21.21 10.07 11.11
C VAL A 199 20.32 10.65 10.00
N TRP A 200 19.92 11.94 10.13
CA TRP A 200 18.99 12.57 9.21
C TRP A 200 19.45 12.55 7.74
N PRO A 201 20.70 12.89 7.38
CA PRO A 201 21.15 12.84 6.00
C PRO A 201 21.07 11.45 5.37
N GLN A 202 21.26 10.40 6.16
CA GLN A 202 21.20 9.02 5.69
C GLN A 202 19.76 8.55 5.40
N ILE A 203 18.80 8.97 6.22
CA ILE A 203 17.39 8.54 6.08
C ILE A 203 16.58 9.46 5.15
N LEU A 204 17.05 10.69 4.91
CA LEU A 204 16.29 11.69 4.14
C LEU A 204 15.86 11.23 2.75
N PRO A 205 16.71 10.59 1.91
CA PRO A 205 16.31 10.11 0.60
C PRO A 205 15.17 9.06 0.69
N ALA A 206 15.33 8.07 1.55
CA ALA A 206 14.33 7.02 1.76
C ALA A 206 13.01 7.59 2.30
N PHE A 207 13.10 8.53 3.25
CA PHE A 207 11.94 9.23 3.81
C PHE A 207 11.20 10.06 2.75
N ALA A 208 11.92 10.89 1.99
CA ALA A 208 11.32 11.74 0.96
C ALA A 208 10.66 10.90 -0.14
N GLY A 209 11.34 9.87 -0.63
CA GLY A 209 10.79 8.94 -1.61
C GLY A 209 9.51 8.26 -1.13
N THR A 210 9.51 7.79 0.13
CA THR A 210 8.34 7.17 0.75
C THR A 210 7.20 8.17 0.96
N ALA A 211 7.48 9.37 1.40
CA ALA A 211 6.48 10.40 1.64
C ALA A 211 5.74 10.78 0.36
N VAL A 212 6.48 11.01 -0.72
CA VAL A 212 5.92 11.37 -2.05
C VAL A 212 5.13 10.20 -2.65
N TYR A 213 5.65 8.97 -2.57
CA TYR A 213 4.95 7.78 -3.02
C TYR A 213 3.61 7.59 -2.29
N ARG A 214 3.58 7.83 -1.00
CA ARG A 214 2.35 7.72 -0.21
C ARG A 214 1.38 8.88 -0.45
N TRP A 215 1.88 10.05 -0.79
CA TRP A 215 1.02 11.16 -1.20
C TRP A 215 0.23 10.81 -2.47
N ASP A 216 0.88 10.25 -3.48
CA ASP A 216 0.23 9.76 -4.70
C ASP A 216 -0.84 8.69 -4.42
N ILE A 217 -0.53 7.69 -3.59
CA ILE A 217 -1.52 6.69 -3.17
C ILE A 217 -2.70 7.33 -2.45
N ASN A 218 -2.46 8.32 -1.59
CA ASN A 218 -3.52 8.99 -0.84
C ASN A 218 -4.47 9.79 -1.73
N ILE A 219 -4.01 10.33 -2.86
CA ILE A 219 -4.90 10.97 -3.84
C ILE A 219 -5.92 9.95 -4.37
N ARG A 220 -5.47 8.76 -4.72
CA ARG A 220 -6.36 7.67 -5.15
C ARG A 220 -7.30 7.20 -4.02
N GLU A 221 -6.78 7.03 -2.82
CA GLU A 221 -7.59 6.65 -1.65
C GLU A 221 -8.63 7.71 -1.32
N SER A 222 -8.31 9.02 -1.40
CA SER A 222 -9.26 10.10 -1.07
C SER A 222 -10.46 10.13 -2.01
N THR A 223 -10.32 9.70 -3.27
CA THR A 223 -11.46 9.58 -4.18
C THR A 223 -12.43 8.50 -3.72
N VAL A 224 -11.93 7.37 -3.22
CA VAL A 224 -12.75 6.26 -2.73
C VAL A 224 -13.41 6.60 -1.39
N LEU A 225 -12.72 7.34 -0.50
CA LEU A 225 -13.27 7.77 0.78
C LEU A 225 -14.48 8.69 0.61
N GLY A 226 -14.55 9.44 -0.47
CA GLY A 226 -15.71 10.26 -0.81
C GLY A 226 -17.00 9.45 -0.98
N LEU A 227 -16.93 8.18 -1.41
CA LEU A 227 -18.10 7.30 -1.55
C LEU A 227 -18.80 7.02 -0.22
N VAL A 228 -18.08 7.09 0.88
CA VAL A 228 -18.60 6.89 2.25
C VAL A 228 -18.85 8.21 2.99
N GLY A 229 -18.91 9.34 2.26
CA GLY A 229 -19.22 10.64 2.84
C GLY A 229 -18.03 11.44 3.38
N ALA A 230 -16.79 10.99 3.14
CA ALA A 230 -15.59 11.67 3.61
C ALA A 230 -15.15 12.86 2.72
N GLY A 231 -16.06 13.42 1.93
CA GLY A 231 -15.84 14.61 1.11
C GLY A 231 -15.10 14.34 -0.22
N GLY A 232 -14.75 15.41 -0.92
CA GLY A 232 -14.03 15.33 -2.18
C GLY A 232 -14.88 14.88 -3.38
N ILE A 233 -14.22 14.60 -4.50
CA ILE A 233 -14.87 14.25 -5.77
C ILE A 233 -15.64 12.91 -5.71
N GLY A 234 -15.24 11.99 -4.82
CA GLY A 234 -15.94 10.72 -4.64
C GLY A 234 -17.38 10.88 -4.14
N LEU A 235 -17.69 11.94 -3.39
CA LEU A 235 -19.05 12.24 -2.99
C LEU A 235 -19.92 12.60 -4.18
N GLN A 236 -19.39 13.34 -5.16
CA GLN A 236 -20.10 13.69 -6.40
C GLN A 236 -20.30 12.45 -7.27
N MET A 237 -19.32 11.56 -7.31
CA MET A 237 -19.44 10.28 -8.00
C MET A 237 -20.57 9.42 -7.40
N ASN A 238 -20.64 9.33 -6.06
CA ASN A 238 -21.71 8.61 -5.39
C ASN A 238 -23.10 9.23 -5.68
N ALA A 239 -23.20 10.54 -5.65
CA ALA A 239 -24.46 11.24 -6.02
C ALA A 239 -24.87 10.98 -7.46
N ALA A 240 -23.93 11.05 -8.41
CA ALA A 240 -24.20 10.76 -9.82
C ALA A 240 -24.63 9.31 -10.07
N ILE A 241 -24.02 8.33 -9.36
CA ILE A 241 -24.41 6.92 -9.44
C ILE A 241 -25.82 6.72 -8.88
N ASN A 242 -26.13 7.28 -7.71
CA ASN A 242 -27.45 7.15 -7.08
C ASN A 242 -28.56 7.80 -7.93
N ASN A 243 -28.24 8.85 -8.68
CA ASN A 243 -29.15 9.51 -9.62
C ASN A 243 -29.20 8.85 -11.01
N LEU A 244 -28.44 7.75 -11.22
CA LEU A 244 -28.30 7.07 -12.52
C LEU A 244 -27.83 7.99 -13.66
N ALA A 245 -27.15 9.08 -13.32
CA ALA A 245 -26.65 10.08 -14.25
C ALA A 245 -25.30 9.64 -14.85
N TRP A 246 -25.32 8.62 -15.69
CA TRP A 246 -24.12 7.92 -16.20
C TRP A 246 -23.17 8.82 -16.97
N GLY A 247 -23.66 9.81 -17.72
CA GLY A 247 -22.82 10.82 -18.39
C GLY A 247 -22.01 11.66 -17.38
N GLN A 248 -22.62 11.98 -16.22
CA GLN A 248 -21.91 12.67 -15.12
C GLN A 248 -20.88 11.75 -14.44
N VAL A 249 -21.21 10.48 -14.24
CA VAL A 249 -20.27 9.47 -13.72
C VAL A 249 -19.04 9.38 -14.63
N ALA A 250 -19.23 9.39 -15.96
CA ALA A 250 -18.13 9.38 -16.93
C ALA A 250 -17.23 10.61 -16.78
N THR A 251 -17.81 11.80 -16.65
CA THR A 251 -17.05 13.05 -16.45
C THR A 251 -16.23 13.03 -15.15
N VAL A 252 -16.85 12.60 -14.04
CA VAL A 252 -16.15 12.45 -12.76
C VAL A 252 -15.01 11.44 -12.88
N PHE A 253 -15.24 10.31 -13.56
CA PHE A 253 -14.24 9.27 -13.76
C PHE A 253 -13.04 9.79 -14.55
N VAL A 254 -13.26 10.55 -15.64
CA VAL A 254 -12.18 11.15 -16.43
C VAL A 254 -11.38 12.16 -15.60
N LEU A 255 -12.04 12.97 -14.78
CA LEU A 255 -11.36 13.93 -13.90
C LEU A 255 -10.51 13.23 -12.82
N ILE A 256 -11.04 12.17 -12.21
CA ILE A 256 -10.28 11.35 -11.27
C ILE A 256 -9.05 10.75 -11.95
N PHE A 257 -9.23 10.13 -13.11
CA PHE A 257 -8.14 9.54 -13.89
C PHE A 257 -7.07 10.57 -14.24
N GLY A 258 -7.47 11.76 -14.75
CA GLY A 258 -6.55 12.85 -15.04
C GLY A 258 -5.77 13.33 -13.82
N THR A 259 -6.43 13.41 -12.65
CA THR A 259 -5.79 13.80 -11.39
C THR A 259 -4.77 12.76 -10.93
N VAL A 260 -5.10 11.48 -11.05
CA VAL A 260 -4.19 10.38 -10.70
C VAL A 260 -2.97 10.37 -11.62
N VAL A 261 -3.15 10.52 -12.93
CA VAL A 261 -2.02 10.60 -13.89
C VAL A 261 -1.12 11.80 -13.58
N LEU A 262 -1.73 12.94 -13.25
CA LEU A 262 -0.97 14.14 -12.88
C LEU A 262 -0.19 13.94 -11.58
N SER A 263 -0.81 13.34 -10.55
CA SER A 263 -0.14 13.06 -9.27
C SER A 263 1.02 12.07 -9.44
N GLU A 264 0.84 11.04 -10.26
CA GLU A 264 1.89 10.07 -10.55
C GLU A 264 3.08 10.71 -11.28
N TRP A 265 2.79 11.58 -12.27
CA TRP A 265 3.84 12.33 -12.98
C TRP A 265 4.62 13.25 -12.03
N VAL A 266 3.94 14.03 -11.18
CA VAL A 266 4.58 14.87 -10.16
C VAL A 266 5.41 14.03 -9.21
N SER A 267 4.85 12.94 -8.70
CA SER A 267 5.51 12.01 -7.79
C SER A 267 6.78 11.39 -8.40
N ALA A 268 6.72 10.97 -9.67
CA ALA A 268 7.86 10.43 -10.39
C ALA A 268 8.99 11.48 -10.56
N LYS A 269 8.61 12.72 -10.88
CA LYS A 269 9.58 13.81 -11.08
C LYS A 269 10.28 14.21 -9.77
N VAL A 270 9.53 14.26 -8.66
CA VAL A 270 10.10 14.57 -7.34
C VAL A 270 11.03 13.44 -6.88
N ARG A 271 10.65 12.17 -7.04
CA ARG A 271 11.53 11.04 -6.72
C ARG A 271 12.82 11.06 -7.53
N GLY A 272 12.74 11.34 -8.83
CA GLY A 272 13.95 11.45 -9.67
C GLY A 272 14.87 12.62 -9.33
N ALA A 273 14.41 13.61 -8.56
CA ALA A 273 15.23 14.71 -8.07
C ALA A 273 15.87 14.42 -6.69
N VAL A 274 15.36 13.42 -5.96
CA VAL A 274 15.83 13.03 -4.62
C VAL A 274 16.88 11.92 -4.67
N TYR A 275 16.85 11.10 -5.72
CA TYR A 275 17.83 10.05 -6.01
C TYR A 275 18.75 10.45 -7.16
#